data_17869aeed299004dcf3206ceab65fc59
#
_entry.id   17869aeed299004dcf3206ceab65fc59
#
_cell.length_a   1.000
_cell.length_b   1.000
_cell.length_c   1.000
_cell.angle_alpha   90.00
_cell.angle_beta   90.00
_cell.angle_gamma   90.00
#
_symmetry.space_group_name_H-M   'P 1'
#
loop_
_entity.id
_entity.type
_entity.pdbx_description
1 polymer ?
#
loop_
_entity_poly.entity_id
_entity_poly.type
_entity_poly.pdbx_seq_one_letter_code
_entity_poly.pdbx_strand_id
1 'polypeptide(L)'
;MGTQESSSNTSSTVTRVRRTTREQLRLVDKSLKSRFTRVRNRLVFMLQSTLGAGLAFYVAHDFFGHEQPFFAPMAVIIILGLSGSDRINRAVDMAIGGVIGVLVGTLLVDALGTGPIHMTIIIGLALIIGSFVTGSQLVSNQIVIAAILIATILPPEEMGGVSRAIDAIIGAVIGLTMIMLIPTSPLRAGRSEVSKVLGITSSVLNDVSKGLEDDDPDRILEARDAVRGTQGDINNMLSATKAGAETARLSPFLWGSQRNVRSLERVLTPVDNVVRGTRVLSRRALVLSEDGDKATTEQIEPVSYT
;
A
#
# COMPACT_ATOMS: atom_id res chain seq x y z
N MET A 1 5.64 -54.80 45.44
CA MET A 1 5.64 -54.71 43.95
C MET A 1 4.79 -53.54 43.55
N GLY A 2 5.39 -52.38 43.34
CA GLY A 2 4.60 -51.17 43.04
C GLY A 2 5.39 -49.84 43.21
N THR A 3 6.45 -49.60 42.42
CA THR A 3 7.14 -48.27 42.41
C THR A 3 7.92 -48.05 41.10
N GLN A 4 7.32 -48.22 39.92
CA GLN A 4 8.00 -47.90 38.66
C GLN A 4 7.16 -47.14 37.59
N GLU A 5 5.91 -46.82 37.84
CA GLU A 5 5.08 -46.14 36.83
C GLU A 5 5.02 -44.62 36.95
N SER A 6 5.59 -44.00 37.98
CA SER A 6 5.49 -42.53 38.20
C SER A 6 6.56 -41.68 37.49
N SER A 7 7.67 -42.27 37.00
CA SER A 7 8.79 -41.48 36.46
C SER A 7 8.74 -41.25 34.95
N SER A 8 7.99 -42.05 34.20
CA SER A 8 7.90 -41.92 32.73
C SER A 8 6.92 -40.84 32.26
N ASN A 9 5.92 -40.51 33.09
CA ASN A 9 4.90 -39.52 32.71
C ASN A 9 5.36 -38.07 32.92
N THR A 10 6.29 -37.85 33.87
CA THR A 10 6.82 -36.50 34.15
C THR A 10 7.82 -36.05 33.09
N SER A 11 8.62 -36.97 32.55
CA SER A 11 9.60 -36.63 31.49
C SER A 11 8.96 -36.32 30.15
N SER A 12 7.85 -36.97 29.80
CA SER A 12 7.13 -36.72 28.55
C SER A 12 6.39 -35.38 28.57
N THR A 13 5.84 -35.00 29.71
CA THR A 13 5.13 -33.74 29.91
C THR A 13 6.09 -32.54 29.85
N VAL A 14 7.24 -32.63 30.51
CA VAL A 14 8.28 -31.57 30.50
C VAL A 14 8.88 -31.41 29.11
N THR A 15 9.05 -32.46 28.34
CA THR A 15 9.58 -32.42 26.98
C THR A 15 8.56 -31.78 26.01
N ARG A 16 7.27 -32.08 26.21
CA ARG A 16 6.18 -31.50 25.42
C ARG A 16 6.02 -30.00 25.68
N VAL A 17 6.05 -29.56 26.94
CA VAL A 17 5.99 -28.15 27.34
C VAL A 17 7.20 -27.37 26.80
N ARG A 18 8.41 -27.94 26.87
CA ARG A 18 9.62 -27.31 26.31
C ARG A 18 9.56 -27.15 24.78
N ARG A 19 8.98 -28.13 24.05
CA ARG A 19 8.78 -27.99 22.59
C ARG A 19 7.80 -26.87 22.24
N THR A 20 6.68 -26.80 22.92
CA THR A 20 5.66 -25.78 22.71
C THR A 20 6.21 -24.39 23.00
N THR A 21 6.98 -24.23 24.09
CA THR A 21 7.60 -22.95 24.45
C THR A 21 8.65 -22.50 23.44
N ARG A 22 9.47 -23.43 22.93
CA ARG A 22 10.46 -23.14 21.89
C ARG A 22 9.83 -22.81 20.55
N GLU A 23 8.73 -23.44 20.18
CA GLU A 23 7.96 -23.11 18.99
C GLU A 23 7.28 -21.73 19.10
N GLN A 24 6.69 -21.42 20.25
CA GLN A 24 6.13 -20.10 20.52
C GLN A 24 7.21 -19.02 20.50
N LEU A 25 8.38 -19.24 21.09
CA LEU A 25 9.51 -18.31 21.04
C LEU A 25 10.02 -18.10 19.61
N ARG A 26 10.07 -19.14 18.79
CA ARG A 26 10.43 -19.01 17.35
C ARG A 26 9.39 -18.23 16.56
N LEU A 27 8.11 -18.40 16.85
CA LEU A 27 7.03 -17.62 16.22
C LEU A 27 7.08 -16.16 16.63
N VAL A 28 7.37 -15.88 17.90
CA VAL A 28 7.55 -14.50 18.41
C VAL A 28 8.79 -13.85 17.78
N ASP A 29 9.94 -14.55 17.71
CA ASP A 29 11.17 -14.04 17.10
C ASP A 29 10.98 -13.79 15.59
N LYS A 30 10.30 -14.70 14.87
CA LYS A 30 9.94 -14.51 13.46
C LYS A 30 8.98 -13.33 13.27
N SER A 31 8.04 -13.14 14.20
CA SER A 31 7.13 -11.98 14.22
C SER A 31 7.87 -10.67 14.50
N LEU A 32 8.79 -10.64 15.46
CA LEU A 32 9.59 -9.47 15.79
C LEU A 32 10.53 -9.08 14.63
N LYS A 33 11.22 -10.04 14.02
CA LYS A 33 12.06 -9.81 12.83
C LYS A 33 11.23 -9.24 11.68
N SER A 34 10.03 -9.77 11.45
CA SER A 34 9.14 -9.27 10.40
C SER A 34 8.64 -7.85 10.69
N ARG A 35 8.41 -7.51 11.97
CA ARG A 35 8.03 -6.16 12.41
C ARG A 35 9.19 -5.18 12.24
N PHE A 36 10.40 -5.57 12.64
CA PHE A 36 11.60 -4.75 12.48
C PHE A 36 11.94 -4.51 11.01
N THR A 37 11.81 -5.52 10.17
CA THR A 37 12.00 -5.38 8.72
C THR A 37 10.97 -4.42 8.12
N ARG A 38 9.71 -4.43 8.58
CA ARG A 38 8.70 -3.45 8.16
C ARG A 38 9.07 -2.02 8.56
N VAL A 39 9.54 -1.81 9.79
CA VAL A 39 10.01 -0.49 10.26
C VAL A 39 11.19 -0.03 9.41
N ARG A 40 12.21 -0.88 9.22
CA ARG A 40 13.37 -0.58 8.39
C ARG A 40 12.99 -0.20 6.95
N ASN A 41 12.04 -0.92 6.36
CA ASN A 41 11.57 -0.64 5.00
C ASN A 41 10.76 0.68 4.89
N ARG A 42 10.24 1.18 6.02
CA ARG A 42 9.48 2.43 6.11
C ARG A 42 10.28 3.59 6.72
N LEU A 43 11.55 3.38 7.08
CA LEU A 43 12.39 4.41 7.72
C LEU A 43 12.46 5.69 6.88
N VAL A 44 12.65 5.58 5.58
CA VAL A 44 12.70 6.73 4.66
C VAL A 44 11.40 7.52 4.73
N PHE A 45 10.26 6.83 4.69
CA PHE A 45 8.94 7.46 4.82
C PHE A 45 8.78 8.14 6.19
N MET A 46 9.18 7.47 7.28
CA MET A 46 9.08 8.02 8.64
C MET A 46 9.93 9.28 8.78
N LEU A 47 11.20 9.23 8.33
CA LEU A 47 12.09 10.39 8.35
C LEU A 47 11.55 11.54 7.50
N GLN A 48 11.07 11.25 6.30
CA GLN A 48 10.48 12.24 5.41
C GLN A 48 9.24 12.90 6.03
N SER A 49 8.37 12.11 6.66
CA SER A 49 7.15 12.62 7.30
C SER A 49 7.49 13.46 8.53
N THR A 50 8.44 13.03 9.35
CA THR A 50 8.87 13.77 10.54
C THR A 50 9.52 15.10 10.17
N LEU A 51 10.46 15.08 9.20
CA LEU A 51 11.13 16.29 8.75
C LEU A 51 10.16 17.25 8.05
N GLY A 52 9.28 16.73 7.20
CA GLY A 52 8.28 17.53 6.52
C GLY A 52 7.26 18.15 7.47
N ALA A 53 6.75 17.39 8.44
CA ALA A 53 5.83 17.89 9.45
C ALA A 53 6.49 18.93 10.37
N GLY A 54 7.74 18.68 10.79
CA GLY A 54 8.52 19.63 11.57
C GLY A 54 8.80 20.92 10.82
N LEU A 55 9.15 20.84 9.53
CA LEU A 55 9.35 22.00 8.68
C LEU A 55 8.04 22.80 8.50
N ALA A 56 6.92 22.11 8.29
CA ALA A 56 5.62 22.77 8.15
C ALA A 56 5.21 23.49 9.44
N PHE A 57 5.43 22.86 10.58
CA PHE A 57 5.20 23.50 11.88
C PHE A 57 6.10 24.73 12.05
N TYR A 58 7.40 24.60 11.78
CA TYR A 58 8.36 25.70 11.90
C TYR A 58 7.97 26.88 11.02
N VAL A 59 7.64 26.63 9.73
CA VAL A 59 7.24 27.70 8.81
C VAL A 59 5.95 28.38 9.28
N ALA A 60 4.95 27.63 9.71
CA ALA A 60 3.69 28.21 10.16
C ALA A 60 3.83 28.97 11.49
N HIS A 61 4.64 28.46 12.43
CA HIS A 61 4.84 29.04 13.75
C HIS A 61 5.80 30.24 13.69
N ASP A 62 7.04 30.03 13.26
CA ASP A 62 8.10 31.03 13.36
C ASP A 62 8.06 32.08 12.23
N PHE A 63 7.61 31.72 11.03
CA PHE A 63 7.57 32.64 9.89
C PHE A 63 6.23 33.37 9.77
N PHE A 64 5.10 32.65 9.95
CA PHE A 64 3.77 33.26 9.89
C PHE A 64 3.22 33.71 11.25
N GLY A 65 3.87 33.34 12.37
CA GLY A 65 3.50 33.77 13.72
C GLY A 65 2.25 33.09 14.29
N HIS A 66 1.87 31.91 13.74
CA HIS A 66 0.72 31.17 14.24
C HIS A 66 1.07 30.44 15.55
N GLU A 67 0.35 30.70 16.64
CA GLU A 67 0.65 30.13 17.95
C GLU A 67 0.54 28.60 17.99
N GLN A 68 -0.46 28.04 17.32
CA GLN A 68 -0.74 26.61 17.30
C GLN A 68 -1.07 26.10 15.87
N PRO A 69 -0.07 25.97 14.98
CA PRO A 69 -0.29 25.60 13.59
C PRO A 69 -0.55 24.10 13.41
N PHE A 70 -1.66 23.60 13.92
CA PHE A 70 -2.03 22.19 13.91
C PHE A 70 -2.21 21.62 12.51
N PHE A 71 -2.85 22.39 11.59
CA PHE A 71 -3.18 21.92 10.26
C PHE A 71 -1.96 21.73 9.35
N ALA A 72 -0.88 22.49 9.56
CA ALA A 72 0.31 22.41 8.73
C ALA A 72 1.01 21.04 8.84
N PRO A 73 1.44 20.55 10.01
CA PRO A 73 2.06 19.23 10.14
C PRO A 73 1.10 18.10 9.81
N MET A 74 -0.19 18.23 10.14
CA MET A 74 -1.20 17.23 9.85
C MET A 74 -1.38 17.01 8.33
N ALA A 75 -1.47 18.09 7.56
CA ALA A 75 -1.58 18.02 6.10
C ALA A 75 -0.39 17.30 5.48
N VAL A 76 0.85 17.57 5.93
CA VAL A 76 2.06 16.86 5.49
C VAL A 76 1.96 15.37 5.71
N ILE A 77 1.56 14.94 6.92
CA ILE A 77 1.46 13.52 7.27
C ILE A 77 0.42 12.80 6.41
N ILE A 78 -0.75 13.43 6.20
CA ILE A 78 -1.82 12.89 5.34
C ILE A 78 -1.32 12.73 3.90
N ILE A 79 -0.72 13.76 3.33
CA ILE A 79 -0.23 13.78 1.95
C ILE A 79 0.88 12.74 1.74
N LEU A 80 1.85 12.66 2.64
CA LEU A 80 2.94 11.68 2.57
C LEU A 80 2.46 10.24 2.82
N GLY A 81 1.41 10.05 3.61
CA GLY A 81 0.83 8.73 3.90
C GLY A 81 0.19 8.04 2.70
N LEU A 82 -0.08 8.77 1.61
CA LEU A 82 -0.66 8.21 0.40
C LEU A 82 0.30 7.27 -0.32
N SER A 83 -0.20 6.14 -0.79
CA SER A 83 0.58 5.12 -1.49
C SER A 83 -0.20 4.57 -2.70
N GLY A 84 0.50 3.90 -3.62
CA GLY A 84 -0.09 3.28 -4.81
C GLY A 84 0.01 4.13 -6.08
N SER A 85 -0.68 3.70 -7.13
CA SER A 85 -0.81 4.46 -8.39
C SER A 85 -1.61 5.74 -8.16
N ASP A 86 -1.34 6.76 -8.95
CA ASP A 86 -1.95 8.10 -8.87
C ASP A 86 -1.73 8.81 -7.51
N ARG A 87 -0.60 8.48 -6.84
CA ARG A 87 -0.26 9.04 -5.52
C ARG A 87 -0.28 10.57 -5.51
N ILE A 88 0.25 11.20 -6.57
CA ILE A 88 0.37 12.65 -6.66
C ILE A 88 -0.99 13.29 -6.91
N ASN A 89 -1.80 12.75 -7.81
CA ASN A 89 -3.15 13.25 -8.03
C ASN A 89 -3.99 13.15 -6.75
N ARG A 90 -3.89 12.03 -6.03
CA ARG A 90 -4.54 11.89 -4.72
C ARG A 90 -3.98 12.85 -3.67
N ALA A 91 -2.67 13.14 -3.70
CA ALA A 91 -2.06 14.10 -2.79
C ALA A 91 -2.58 15.52 -3.06
N VAL A 92 -2.74 15.90 -4.34
CA VAL A 92 -3.36 17.17 -4.75
C VAL A 92 -4.83 17.20 -4.33
N ASP A 93 -5.58 16.14 -4.59
CA ASP A 93 -6.98 16.02 -4.16
C ASP A 93 -7.11 16.21 -2.64
N MET A 94 -6.26 15.54 -1.84
CA MET A 94 -6.25 15.68 -0.40
C MET A 94 -5.85 17.07 0.07
N ALA A 95 -4.91 17.73 -0.60
CA ALA A 95 -4.50 19.09 -0.31
C ALA A 95 -5.67 20.07 -0.56
N ILE A 96 -6.31 19.97 -1.71
CA ILE A 96 -7.48 20.80 -2.08
C ILE A 96 -8.63 20.54 -1.10
N GLY A 97 -8.97 19.28 -0.86
CA GLY A 97 -10.03 18.91 0.07
C GLY A 97 -9.77 19.37 1.50
N GLY A 98 -8.52 19.31 1.95
CA GLY A 98 -8.10 19.81 3.26
C GLY A 98 -8.29 21.31 3.40
N VAL A 99 -7.80 22.10 2.45
CA VAL A 99 -7.93 23.57 2.46
C VAL A 99 -9.40 24.00 2.38
N ILE A 100 -10.16 23.45 1.43
CA ILE A 100 -11.60 23.75 1.30
C ILE A 100 -12.34 23.32 2.57
N GLY A 101 -12.02 22.17 3.10
CA GLY A 101 -12.65 21.64 4.31
C GLY A 101 -12.41 22.50 5.55
N VAL A 102 -11.19 23.06 5.69
CA VAL A 102 -10.88 24.02 6.76
C VAL A 102 -11.69 25.30 6.60
N LEU A 103 -11.79 25.85 5.39
CA LEU A 103 -12.58 27.05 5.12
C LEU A 103 -14.08 26.81 5.38
N VAL A 104 -14.63 25.76 4.79
CA VAL A 104 -16.05 25.39 4.98
C VAL A 104 -16.35 25.08 6.44
N GLY A 105 -15.50 24.30 7.11
CA GLY A 105 -15.67 23.96 8.53
C GLY A 105 -15.68 25.21 9.40
N THR A 106 -14.74 26.14 9.19
CA THR A 106 -14.70 27.39 9.94
C THR A 106 -15.94 28.23 9.72
N LEU A 107 -16.35 28.42 8.45
CA LEU A 107 -17.57 29.18 8.13
C LEU A 107 -18.83 28.58 8.75
N LEU A 108 -18.95 27.26 8.72
CA LEU A 108 -20.11 26.57 9.30
C LEU A 108 -20.12 26.64 10.82
N VAL A 109 -18.96 26.53 11.47
CA VAL A 109 -18.86 26.65 12.95
C VAL A 109 -19.11 28.08 13.39
N ASP A 110 -18.59 29.08 12.69
CA ASP A 110 -18.82 30.49 12.98
C ASP A 110 -20.30 30.88 12.81
N ALA A 111 -20.98 30.31 11.81
CA ALA A 111 -22.38 30.59 11.53
C ALA A 111 -23.38 29.86 12.43
N LEU A 112 -23.10 28.60 12.77
CA LEU A 112 -24.00 27.69 13.45
C LEU A 112 -23.67 27.49 14.94
N GLY A 113 -22.42 27.74 15.33
CA GLY A 113 -21.90 27.42 16.67
C GLY A 113 -21.54 25.95 16.84
N THR A 114 -21.27 25.55 18.09
CA THR A 114 -20.85 24.20 18.47
C THR A 114 -21.91 23.51 19.31
N GLY A 115 -22.08 22.19 19.14
CA GLY A 115 -23.02 21.38 19.91
C GLY A 115 -23.43 20.10 19.16
N PRO A 116 -24.08 19.12 19.83
CA PRO A 116 -24.38 17.83 19.21
C PRO A 116 -25.28 17.93 17.96
N ILE A 117 -26.28 18.79 18.00
CA ILE A 117 -27.22 19.04 16.88
C ILE A 117 -26.49 19.82 15.78
N HIS A 118 -25.75 20.87 16.14
CA HIS A 118 -24.98 21.69 15.20
C HIS A 118 -23.95 20.85 14.45
N MET A 119 -23.28 19.90 15.14
CA MET A 119 -22.35 18.96 14.53
C MET A 119 -23.01 18.12 13.42
N THR A 120 -24.21 17.61 13.66
CA THR A 120 -24.96 16.83 12.67
C THR A 120 -25.28 17.69 11.42
N ILE A 121 -25.67 18.94 11.63
CA ILE A 121 -25.95 19.89 10.53
C ILE A 121 -24.68 20.23 9.78
N ILE A 122 -23.58 20.50 10.48
CA ILE A 122 -22.25 20.80 9.87
C ILE A 122 -21.78 19.64 9.00
N ILE A 123 -21.88 18.40 9.47
CA ILE A 123 -21.51 17.20 8.69
C ILE A 123 -22.37 17.09 7.43
N GLY A 124 -23.70 17.27 7.58
CA GLY A 124 -24.62 17.20 6.44
C GLY A 124 -24.31 18.26 5.38
N LEU A 125 -24.12 19.52 5.81
CA LEU A 125 -23.77 20.60 4.91
C LEU A 125 -22.39 20.41 4.27
N ALA A 126 -21.39 19.96 5.03
CA ALA A 126 -20.07 19.67 4.50
C ALA A 126 -20.09 18.54 3.45
N LEU A 127 -20.93 17.51 3.63
CA LEU A 127 -21.16 16.47 2.61
C LEU A 127 -21.80 17.01 1.34
N ILE A 128 -22.82 17.85 1.49
CA ILE A 128 -23.50 18.50 0.34
C ILE A 128 -22.52 19.37 -0.42
N ILE A 129 -21.80 20.25 0.29
CA ILE A 129 -20.78 21.15 -0.30
C ILE A 129 -19.68 20.34 -0.97
N GLY A 130 -19.15 19.31 -0.29
CA GLY A 130 -18.12 18.45 -0.84
C GLY A 130 -18.55 17.73 -2.12
N SER A 131 -19.76 17.23 -2.15
CA SER A 131 -20.33 16.59 -3.34
C SER A 131 -20.62 17.56 -4.47
N PHE A 132 -20.93 18.82 -4.15
CA PHE A 132 -21.17 19.88 -5.14
C PHE A 132 -19.85 20.38 -5.76
N VAL A 133 -18.80 20.55 -4.94
CA VAL A 133 -17.50 21.06 -5.37
C VAL A 133 -16.73 20.07 -6.23
N THR A 134 -16.88 18.76 -5.97
CA THR A 134 -16.07 17.74 -6.63
C THR A 134 -16.79 16.41 -6.80
N GLY A 135 -16.51 15.74 -7.92
CA GLY A 135 -16.89 14.32 -8.10
C GLY A 135 -15.92 13.33 -7.41
N SER A 136 -14.82 13.80 -6.79
CA SER A 136 -13.85 12.94 -6.09
C SER A 136 -14.34 12.63 -4.66
N GLN A 137 -14.63 11.38 -4.39
CA GLN A 137 -15.00 10.92 -3.04
C GLN A 137 -13.92 11.22 -2.01
N LEU A 138 -12.64 11.22 -2.41
CA LEU A 138 -11.52 11.53 -1.52
C LEU A 138 -11.55 12.97 -1.04
N VAL A 139 -11.78 13.91 -1.97
CA VAL A 139 -11.88 15.35 -1.65
C VAL A 139 -13.11 15.60 -0.77
N SER A 140 -14.26 15.03 -1.13
CA SER A 140 -15.48 15.18 -0.35
C SER A 140 -15.33 14.69 1.08
N ASN A 141 -14.75 13.50 1.27
CA ASN A 141 -14.46 12.96 2.60
C ASN A 141 -13.47 13.86 3.38
N GLN A 142 -12.47 14.41 2.72
CA GLN A 142 -11.48 15.29 3.37
C GLN A 142 -12.12 16.60 3.84
N ILE A 143 -13.04 17.17 3.08
CA ILE A 143 -13.82 18.35 3.48
C ILE A 143 -14.60 18.08 4.76
N VAL A 144 -15.29 16.94 4.82
CA VAL A 144 -16.07 16.55 6.00
C VAL A 144 -15.17 16.30 7.23
N ILE A 145 -14.05 15.59 7.05
CA ILE A 145 -13.11 15.31 8.14
C ILE A 145 -12.53 16.62 8.70
N ALA A 146 -12.16 17.55 7.84
CA ALA A 146 -11.64 18.85 8.27
C ALA A 146 -12.71 19.68 9.00
N ALA A 147 -13.96 19.68 8.51
CA ALA A 147 -15.06 20.36 9.17
C ALA A 147 -15.37 19.78 10.56
N ILE A 148 -15.40 18.46 10.71
CA ILE A 148 -15.56 17.79 12.00
C ILE A 148 -14.44 18.18 12.97
N LEU A 149 -13.20 18.18 12.49
CA LEU A 149 -12.04 18.49 13.31
C LEU A 149 -12.11 19.92 13.87
N ILE A 150 -12.51 20.88 13.05
CA ILE A 150 -12.69 22.28 13.46
C ILE A 150 -13.81 22.38 14.48
N ALA A 151 -14.94 21.74 14.21
CA ALA A 151 -16.10 21.80 15.11
C ALA A 151 -15.86 21.14 16.48
N THR A 152 -14.86 20.23 16.57
CA THR A 152 -14.63 19.43 17.80
C THR A 152 -13.46 19.92 18.63
N ILE A 153 -12.35 20.29 17.98
CA ILE A 153 -11.06 20.50 18.67
C ILE A 153 -10.73 21.99 18.85
N LEU A 154 -11.21 22.82 17.92
CA LEU A 154 -10.78 24.23 17.84
C LEU A 154 -12.01 25.14 17.90
N PRO A 155 -12.42 25.60 19.08
CA PRO A 155 -13.48 26.59 19.19
C PRO A 155 -13.12 27.89 18.44
N PRO A 156 -14.11 28.61 17.90
CA PRO A 156 -13.91 29.77 17.01
C PRO A 156 -13.14 30.93 17.66
N GLU A 157 -13.12 31.01 18.96
CA GLU A 157 -12.71 32.21 19.70
C GLU A 157 -11.20 32.46 19.76
N GLU A 158 -10.35 31.41 19.54
CA GLU A 158 -8.92 31.52 19.77
C GLU A 158 -8.03 31.67 18.53
N MET A 159 -8.52 31.32 17.33
CA MET A 159 -7.76 31.49 16.07
C MET A 159 -8.66 31.84 14.91
N GLY A 160 -8.35 32.94 14.20
CA GLY A 160 -9.06 33.33 13.00
C GLY A 160 -9.08 32.19 11.95
N GLY A 161 -10.25 31.93 11.35
CA GLY A 161 -10.42 30.85 10.36
C GLY A 161 -9.46 30.93 9.16
N VAL A 162 -8.99 32.12 8.83
CA VAL A 162 -8.01 32.37 7.76
C VAL A 162 -6.64 31.77 8.12
N SER A 163 -6.19 31.88 9.37
CA SER A 163 -4.90 31.33 9.80
C SER A 163 -4.86 29.81 9.65
N ARG A 164 -5.96 29.12 9.97
CA ARG A 164 -6.09 27.66 9.81
C ARG A 164 -6.01 27.24 8.34
N ALA A 165 -6.62 28.02 7.43
CA ALA A 165 -6.54 27.76 6.00
C ALA A 165 -5.11 27.98 5.46
N ILE A 166 -4.42 29.00 5.94
CA ILE A 166 -3.01 29.26 5.60
C ILE A 166 -2.14 28.07 6.08
N ASP A 167 -2.33 27.57 7.30
CA ASP A 167 -1.64 26.40 7.81
C ASP A 167 -1.85 25.16 6.92
N ALA A 168 -3.09 24.92 6.50
CA ALA A 168 -3.40 23.82 5.61
C ALA A 168 -2.69 23.96 4.25
N ILE A 169 -2.61 25.18 3.72
CA ILE A 169 -1.87 25.48 2.47
C ILE A 169 -0.38 25.25 2.66
N ILE A 170 0.21 25.76 3.74
CA ILE A 170 1.65 25.55 4.07
C ILE A 170 1.96 24.06 4.14
N GLY A 171 1.15 23.31 4.88
CA GLY A 171 1.29 21.87 4.99
C GLY A 171 1.14 21.14 3.66
N ALA A 172 0.18 21.56 2.84
CA ALA A 172 -0.04 21.00 1.50
C ALA A 172 1.16 21.23 0.58
N VAL A 173 1.67 22.46 0.50
CA VAL A 173 2.83 22.82 -0.32
C VAL A 173 4.08 22.05 0.13
N ILE A 174 4.35 22.00 1.43
CA ILE A 174 5.51 21.28 1.96
C ILE A 174 5.34 19.77 1.74
N GLY A 175 4.16 19.20 1.98
CA GLY A 175 3.89 17.78 1.75
C GLY A 175 4.08 17.37 0.29
N LEU A 176 3.56 18.14 -0.65
CA LEU A 176 3.75 17.92 -2.10
C LEU A 176 5.22 18.06 -2.50
N THR A 177 5.90 19.09 -1.98
CA THR A 177 7.33 19.30 -2.22
C THR A 177 8.16 18.12 -1.71
N MET A 178 7.84 17.59 -0.52
CA MET A 178 8.52 16.43 0.05
C MET A 178 8.31 15.16 -0.78
N ILE A 179 7.13 14.93 -1.36
CA ILE A 179 6.90 13.82 -2.31
C ILE A 179 7.82 13.93 -3.53
N MET A 180 8.04 15.16 -4.03
CA MET A 180 8.85 15.39 -5.21
C MET A 180 10.35 15.31 -4.91
N LEU A 181 10.78 15.80 -3.73
CA LEU A 181 12.19 15.85 -3.35
C LEU A 181 12.77 14.50 -2.95
N ILE A 182 12.02 13.68 -2.22
CA ILE A 182 12.48 12.38 -1.71
C ILE A 182 11.65 11.27 -2.33
N PRO A 183 11.87 10.94 -3.60
CA PRO A 183 11.13 9.90 -4.26
C PRO A 183 11.53 8.53 -3.69
N THR A 184 10.56 7.76 -3.26
CA THR A 184 10.75 6.32 -3.03
C THR A 184 11.17 5.69 -4.36
N SER A 185 12.22 4.86 -4.35
CA SER A 185 12.81 4.28 -5.57
C SER A 185 11.72 3.66 -6.48
N PRO A 186 11.35 4.31 -7.59
CA PRO A 186 10.21 3.90 -8.40
C PRO A 186 10.43 2.55 -9.08
N LEU A 187 11.69 2.21 -9.34
CA LEU A 187 12.07 0.98 -10.00
C LEU A 187 12.05 -0.24 -9.07
N ARG A 188 12.32 -0.05 -7.76
CA ARG A 188 12.44 -1.18 -6.84
C ARG A 188 11.09 -1.88 -6.64
N ALA A 189 10.01 -1.13 -6.44
CA ALA A 189 8.67 -1.69 -6.25
C ALA A 189 8.21 -2.42 -7.53
N GLY A 190 8.28 -1.78 -8.69
CA GLY A 190 7.89 -2.38 -9.96
C GLY A 190 8.70 -3.63 -10.30
N ARG A 191 10.03 -3.60 -10.13
CA ARG A 191 10.90 -4.78 -10.36
C ARG A 191 10.58 -5.92 -9.41
N SER A 192 10.28 -5.64 -8.14
CA SER A 192 9.90 -6.65 -7.16
C SER A 192 8.62 -7.37 -7.56
N GLU A 193 7.60 -6.62 -8.00
CA GLU A 193 6.34 -7.22 -8.44
C GLU A 193 6.49 -8.01 -9.75
N VAL A 194 7.25 -7.50 -10.72
CA VAL A 194 7.59 -8.25 -11.96
C VAL A 194 8.31 -9.56 -11.61
N SER A 195 9.33 -9.50 -10.74
CA SER A 195 10.06 -10.70 -10.30
C SER A 195 9.16 -11.70 -9.59
N LYS A 196 8.21 -11.23 -8.78
CA LYS A 196 7.23 -12.09 -8.09
C LYS A 196 6.33 -12.82 -9.08
N VAL A 197 5.76 -12.10 -10.06
CA VAL A 197 4.89 -12.67 -11.08
C VAL A 197 5.63 -13.71 -11.92
N LEU A 198 6.85 -13.39 -12.38
CA LEU A 198 7.69 -14.32 -13.13
C LEU A 198 8.09 -15.54 -12.30
N GLY A 199 8.38 -15.35 -10.99
CA GLY A 199 8.69 -16.46 -10.08
C GLY A 199 7.53 -17.44 -9.91
N ILE A 200 6.30 -16.93 -9.75
CA ILE A 200 5.09 -17.77 -9.69
C ILE A 200 4.90 -18.50 -11.02
N THR A 201 5.06 -17.82 -12.15
CA THR A 201 4.91 -18.40 -13.47
C THR A 201 5.92 -19.51 -13.73
N SER A 202 7.18 -19.30 -13.36
CA SER A 202 8.24 -20.30 -13.46
C SER A 202 7.96 -21.52 -12.59
N SER A 203 7.48 -21.34 -11.34
CA SER A 203 7.08 -22.45 -10.48
C SER A 203 5.95 -23.27 -11.11
N VAL A 204 4.92 -22.61 -11.62
CA VAL A 204 3.78 -23.25 -12.28
C VAL A 204 4.22 -24.07 -13.50
N LEU A 205 5.10 -23.53 -14.36
CA LEU A 205 5.61 -24.25 -15.51
C LEU A 205 6.40 -25.50 -15.12
N ASN A 206 7.23 -25.39 -14.07
CA ASN A 206 7.96 -26.52 -13.52
C ASN A 206 7.03 -27.60 -12.91
N ASP A 207 5.96 -27.19 -12.24
CA ASP A 207 4.98 -28.14 -11.68
C ASP A 207 4.15 -28.81 -12.77
N VAL A 208 3.79 -28.08 -13.84
CA VAL A 208 3.14 -28.66 -15.04
C VAL A 208 4.07 -29.65 -15.74
N SER A 209 5.36 -29.31 -15.94
CA SER A 209 6.35 -30.23 -16.55
C SER A 209 6.44 -31.53 -15.75
N LYS A 210 6.64 -31.43 -14.44
CA LYS A 210 6.73 -32.63 -13.58
C LYS A 210 5.44 -33.43 -13.50
N GLY A 211 4.28 -32.74 -13.47
CA GLY A 211 2.99 -33.42 -13.49
C GLY A 211 2.75 -34.22 -14.79
N LEU A 212 3.27 -33.72 -15.93
CA LEU A 212 3.24 -34.46 -17.19
C LEU A 212 4.24 -35.61 -17.24
N GLU A 213 5.44 -35.44 -16.63
CA GLU A 213 6.45 -36.50 -16.52
C GLU A 213 6.00 -37.65 -15.60
N ASP A 214 5.42 -37.31 -14.46
CA ASP A 214 5.01 -38.24 -13.42
C ASP A 214 3.60 -38.81 -13.63
N ASP A 215 2.88 -38.35 -14.68
CA ASP A 215 1.47 -38.66 -14.97
C ASP A 215 0.55 -38.35 -13.76
N ASP A 216 0.79 -37.14 -13.15
CA ASP A 216 0.10 -36.67 -11.94
C ASP A 216 -0.84 -35.49 -12.27
N PRO A 217 -2.14 -35.76 -12.56
CA PRO A 217 -3.12 -34.74 -12.89
C PRO A 217 -3.42 -33.81 -11.70
N ASP A 218 -3.30 -34.29 -10.47
CA ASP A 218 -3.57 -33.47 -9.28
C ASP A 218 -2.53 -32.35 -9.17
N ARG A 219 -1.28 -32.64 -9.43
CA ARG A 219 -0.20 -31.65 -9.46
C ARG A 219 -0.42 -30.59 -10.56
N ILE A 220 -0.88 -31.00 -11.74
CA ILE A 220 -1.20 -30.08 -12.84
C ILE A 220 -2.41 -29.21 -12.46
N LEU A 221 -3.38 -29.77 -11.76
CA LEU A 221 -4.56 -29.05 -11.27
C LEU A 221 -4.16 -27.96 -10.26
N GLU A 222 -3.30 -28.28 -9.28
CA GLU A 222 -2.77 -27.29 -8.33
C GLU A 222 -2.00 -26.18 -9.03
N ALA A 223 -1.14 -26.51 -9.98
CA ALA A 223 -0.39 -25.57 -10.79
C ALA A 223 -1.31 -24.62 -11.59
N ARG A 224 -2.37 -25.17 -12.20
CA ARG A 224 -3.40 -24.38 -12.90
C ARG A 224 -4.11 -23.41 -11.96
N ASP A 225 -4.49 -23.85 -10.77
CA ASP A 225 -5.20 -23.01 -9.81
C ASP A 225 -4.27 -21.92 -9.23
N ALA A 226 -2.99 -22.22 -9.04
CA ALA A 226 -1.98 -21.23 -8.64
C ALA A 226 -1.85 -20.10 -9.66
N VAL A 227 -1.71 -20.41 -10.97
CA VAL A 227 -1.62 -19.37 -12.00
C VAL A 227 -2.94 -18.61 -12.20
N ARG A 228 -4.08 -19.23 -11.92
CA ARG A 228 -5.38 -18.57 -11.97
C ARG A 228 -5.51 -17.50 -10.87
N GLY A 229 -4.93 -17.74 -9.70
CA GLY A 229 -4.90 -16.81 -8.58
C GLY A 229 -4.03 -15.56 -8.77
N THR A 230 -3.16 -15.51 -9.82
CA THR A 230 -2.18 -14.43 -10.02
C THR A 230 -2.76 -13.09 -10.51
N GLN A 231 -4.09 -12.95 -10.69
CA GLN A 231 -4.68 -11.71 -11.20
C GLN A 231 -4.40 -10.51 -10.29
N GLY A 232 -4.43 -10.72 -8.97
CA GLY A 232 -4.07 -9.69 -8.00
C GLY A 232 -2.61 -9.25 -8.10
N ASP A 233 -1.70 -10.19 -8.34
CA ASP A 233 -0.27 -9.90 -8.50
C ASP A 233 0.01 -9.13 -9.81
N ILE A 234 -0.69 -9.44 -10.89
CA ILE A 234 -0.62 -8.67 -12.15
C ILE A 234 -1.11 -7.24 -11.91
N ASN A 235 -2.23 -7.05 -11.25
CA ASN A 235 -2.75 -5.73 -10.93
C ASN A 235 -1.79 -4.93 -10.03
N ASN A 236 -1.16 -5.57 -9.06
CA ASN A 236 -0.13 -4.96 -8.20
C ASN A 236 1.10 -4.56 -9.01
N MET A 237 1.56 -5.42 -9.94
CA MET A 237 2.67 -5.15 -10.86
C MET A 237 2.38 -3.91 -11.73
N LEU A 238 1.21 -3.85 -12.35
CA LEU A 238 0.78 -2.70 -13.16
C LEU A 238 0.72 -1.42 -12.33
N SER A 239 0.08 -1.48 -11.16
CA SER A 239 -0.07 -0.34 -10.25
C SER A 239 1.27 0.17 -9.71
N ALA A 240 2.18 -0.73 -9.31
CA ALA A 240 3.51 -0.36 -8.82
C ALA A 240 4.37 0.28 -9.90
N THR A 241 4.30 -0.24 -11.14
CA THR A 241 5.06 0.32 -12.27
C THR A 241 4.52 1.69 -12.67
N LYS A 242 3.18 1.85 -12.74
CA LYS A 242 2.54 3.13 -13.05
C LYS A 242 2.88 4.19 -12.00
N ALA A 243 2.80 3.85 -10.70
CA ALA A 243 3.19 4.75 -9.62
C ALA A 243 4.67 5.16 -9.70
N GLY A 244 5.54 4.22 -10.08
CA GLY A 244 6.96 4.50 -10.30
C GLY A 244 7.20 5.46 -11.47
N ALA A 245 6.47 5.28 -12.57
CA ALA A 245 6.56 6.13 -13.75
C ALA A 245 6.09 7.57 -13.46
N GLU A 246 4.99 7.72 -12.76
CA GLU A 246 4.44 9.00 -12.33
C GLU A 246 5.43 9.75 -11.43
N THR A 247 5.97 9.07 -10.42
CA THR A 247 6.98 9.64 -9.52
C THR A 247 8.25 10.08 -10.28
N ALA A 248 8.71 9.27 -11.26
CA ALA A 248 9.90 9.59 -12.05
C ALA A 248 9.69 10.78 -13.01
N ARG A 249 8.46 11.03 -13.46
CA ARG A 249 8.14 12.18 -14.32
C ARG A 249 8.15 13.49 -13.55
N LEU A 250 7.70 13.48 -12.31
CA LEU A 250 7.46 14.68 -11.51
C LEU A 250 8.65 15.04 -10.61
N SER A 251 9.53 14.10 -10.30
CA SER A 251 10.72 14.37 -9.47
C SER A 251 11.91 14.79 -10.32
N PRO A 252 12.48 15.99 -10.13
CA PRO A 252 13.69 16.44 -10.81
C PRO A 252 14.89 15.53 -10.56
N PHE A 253 14.97 14.94 -9.36
CA PHE A 253 16.07 14.03 -8.97
C PHE A 253 16.02 12.67 -9.69
N LEU A 254 14.89 12.32 -10.30
CA LEU A 254 14.71 11.05 -11.02
C LEU A 254 14.76 11.19 -12.55
N TRP A 255 15.06 12.35 -13.09
CA TRP A 255 15.12 12.54 -14.54
C TRP A 255 16.13 11.59 -15.21
N GLY A 256 17.25 11.28 -14.56
CA GLY A 256 18.20 10.26 -15.03
C GLY A 256 17.64 8.83 -15.03
N SER A 257 16.63 8.56 -14.23
CA SER A 257 15.99 7.24 -14.10
C SER A 257 14.81 7.02 -15.06
N GLN A 258 14.34 8.03 -15.79
CA GLN A 258 13.18 7.95 -16.68
C GLN A 258 13.36 6.88 -17.78
N ARG A 259 14.58 6.71 -18.32
CA ARG A 259 14.89 5.67 -19.29
C ARG A 259 14.65 4.28 -18.72
N ASN A 260 15.10 4.03 -17.51
CA ASN A 260 14.94 2.73 -16.83
C ASN A 260 13.47 2.45 -16.47
N VAL A 261 12.70 3.48 -16.14
CA VAL A 261 11.25 3.36 -15.87
C VAL A 261 10.51 2.99 -17.15
N ARG A 262 10.80 3.65 -18.29
CA ARG A 262 10.22 3.29 -19.59
C ARG A 262 10.58 1.86 -20.02
N SER A 263 11.80 1.42 -19.70
CA SER A 263 12.20 0.03 -19.96
C SER A 263 11.38 -0.95 -19.13
N LEU A 264 11.08 -0.63 -17.87
CA LEU A 264 10.23 -1.45 -17.01
C LEU A 264 8.77 -1.47 -17.51
N GLU A 265 8.23 -0.34 -17.98
CA GLU A 265 6.89 -0.27 -18.58
C GLU A 265 6.77 -1.20 -19.81
N ARG A 266 7.81 -1.26 -20.64
CA ARG A 266 7.83 -2.14 -21.84
C ARG A 266 7.82 -3.62 -21.50
N VAL A 267 8.31 -4.02 -20.34
CA VAL A 267 8.33 -5.42 -19.90
C VAL A 267 6.96 -5.90 -19.41
N LEU A 268 6.04 -5.00 -19.05
CA LEU A 268 4.74 -5.38 -18.50
C LEU A 268 3.90 -6.22 -19.46
N THR A 269 3.80 -5.80 -20.72
CA THR A 269 3.02 -6.52 -21.75
C THR A 269 3.59 -7.91 -22.04
N PRO A 270 4.91 -8.11 -22.26
CA PRO A 270 5.50 -9.43 -22.33
C PRO A 270 5.22 -10.31 -21.12
N VAL A 271 5.34 -9.78 -19.89
CA VAL A 271 5.08 -10.55 -18.67
C VAL A 271 3.60 -10.98 -18.58
N ASP A 272 2.65 -10.09 -18.87
CA ASP A 272 1.23 -10.44 -18.91
C ASP A 272 0.94 -11.53 -19.97
N ASN A 273 1.58 -11.43 -21.14
CA ASN A 273 1.46 -12.45 -22.19
C ASN A 273 2.01 -13.81 -21.75
N VAL A 274 3.15 -13.84 -21.03
CA VAL A 274 3.72 -15.08 -20.49
C VAL A 274 2.74 -15.71 -19.49
N VAL A 275 2.16 -14.94 -18.56
CA VAL A 275 1.16 -15.45 -17.61
C VAL A 275 -0.08 -16.00 -18.33
N ARG A 276 -0.56 -15.30 -19.35
CA ARG A 276 -1.70 -15.78 -20.17
C ARG A 276 -1.37 -17.07 -20.89
N GLY A 277 -0.17 -17.15 -21.51
CA GLY A 277 0.32 -18.37 -22.14
C GLY A 277 0.39 -19.55 -21.17
N THR A 278 0.93 -19.32 -19.98
CA THR A 278 1.01 -20.32 -18.90
C THR A 278 -0.36 -20.80 -18.44
N ARG A 279 -1.36 -19.91 -18.34
CA ARG A 279 -2.75 -20.30 -18.05
C ARG A 279 -3.35 -21.21 -19.11
N VAL A 280 -3.08 -20.92 -20.37
CA VAL A 280 -3.56 -21.76 -21.50
C VAL A 280 -2.85 -23.10 -21.49
N LEU A 281 -1.53 -23.09 -21.31
CA LEU A 281 -0.71 -24.29 -21.28
C LEU A 281 -1.14 -25.23 -20.11
N SER A 282 -1.23 -24.71 -18.89
CA SER A 282 -1.62 -25.52 -17.71
C SER A 282 -3.01 -26.13 -17.86
N ARG A 283 -3.95 -25.40 -18.49
CA ARG A 283 -5.28 -25.96 -18.78
C ARG A 283 -5.23 -27.06 -19.82
N ARG A 284 -4.43 -26.90 -20.88
CA ARG A 284 -4.28 -27.93 -21.92
C ARG A 284 -3.53 -29.15 -21.41
N ALA A 285 -2.50 -28.94 -20.57
CA ALA A 285 -1.77 -30.04 -19.93
C ALA A 285 -2.65 -30.89 -19.04
N LEU A 286 -3.58 -30.24 -18.30
CA LEU A 286 -4.54 -30.96 -17.45
C LEU A 286 -5.47 -31.85 -18.29
N VAL A 287 -6.05 -31.29 -19.37
CA VAL A 287 -6.91 -32.07 -20.27
C VAL A 287 -6.15 -33.24 -20.88
N LEU A 288 -4.91 -33.03 -21.31
CA LEU A 288 -4.07 -34.12 -21.88
C LEU A 288 -3.86 -35.24 -20.86
N SER A 289 -3.57 -34.90 -19.60
CA SER A 289 -3.36 -35.86 -18.52
C SER A 289 -4.68 -36.58 -18.12
N GLU A 290 -5.82 -35.85 -18.10
CA GLU A 290 -7.13 -36.43 -17.78
C GLU A 290 -7.63 -37.39 -18.88
N ASP A 291 -7.30 -37.11 -20.16
CA ASP A 291 -7.64 -37.98 -21.31
C ASP A 291 -6.76 -39.24 -21.41
N GLY A 292 -5.71 -39.33 -20.55
CA GLY A 292 -4.75 -40.45 -20.53
C GLY A 292 -3.76 -40.44 -21.69
N ASP A 293 -3.68 -39.35 -22.43
CA ASP A 293 -2.68 -39.17 -23.49
C ASP A 293 -1.32 -38.79 -22.86
N LYS A 294 -0.27 -39.53 -23.26
CA LYS A 294 1.09 -39.26 -22.80
C LYS A 294 1.73 -38.13 -23.61
N ALA A 295 2.18 -37.10 -22.88
CA ALA A 295 2.98 -36.07 -23.48
C ALA A 295 4.32 -36.64 -23.99
N THR A 296 4.71 -36.26 -25.21
CA THR A 296 6.02 -36.68 -25.75
C THR A 296 7.15 -35.89 -25.09
N THR A 297 8.36 -36.47 -25.07
CA THR A 297 9.54 -35.79 -24.49
C THR A 297 9.78 -34.41 -25.16
N GLU A 298 9.52 -34.30 -26.47
CA GLU A 298 9.62 -33.05 -27.23
C GLU A 298 8.59 -31.99 -26.80
N GLN A 299 7.46 -32.39 -26.21
CA GLN A 299 6.45 -31.46 -25.67
C GLN A 299 6.76 -31.01 -24.21
N ILE A 300 7.43 -31.86 -23.45
CA ILE A 300 7.78 -31.58 -22.03
C ILE A 300 9.03 -30.69 -21.96
N GLU A 301 10.04 -30.95 -22.79
CA GLU A 301 11.33 -30.27 -22.77
C GLU A 301 11.24 -28.72 -22.88
N PRO A 302 10.45 -28.11 -23.78
CA PRO A 302 10.30 -26.66 -23.86
C PRO A 302 9.72 -26.02 -22.59
N VAL A 303 8.89 -26.76 -21.83
CA VAL A 303 8.28 -26.27 -20.59
C VAL A 303 9.31 -26.19 -19.46
N SER A 304 10.30 -27.07 -19.46
CA SER A 304 11.35 -27.15 -18.44
C SER A 304 12.40 -26.03 -18.57
N TYR A 305 12.59 -25.45 -19.76
CA TYR A 305 13.58 -24.37 -20.02
C TYR A 305 13.02 -22.96 -19.91
N THR A 306 11.72 -22.77 -19.61
CA THR A 306 11.06 -21.46 -19.51
C THR A 306 10.98 -21.00 -18.07
#